data_9136344840eabb82ea4de56291254466
#
_entry.id   9136344840eabb82ea4de56291254466
#
_cell.length_a   1.000
_cell.length_b   1.000
_cell.length_c   1.000
_cell.angle_alpha   90.00
_cell.angle_beta   90.00
_cell.angle_gamma   90.00
#
_symmetry.space_group_name_H-M   'P 1'
#
loop_
_entity.id
_entity.type
_entity.pdbx_description
1 polymer ?
#
loop_
_entity_poly.entity_id
_entity_poly.type
_entity_poly.pdbx_seq_one_letter_code
_entity_poly.pdbx_strand_id
1 'polypeptide(L)'
;IREELSGDINNQNINKQVFETLHKRVKEDLKNGISCVYDATNMTRKDRSYIINLCPKFVKIEAHVVWAPVELCVMRDTKRERTVGREVIDKMIKRYQPVYFDEGISEIKVIRPNGFIPRMYADHCWYAMNIPHDNPHHTYKVLRHCQEAYTYAYKHGFSKEVCQAAIWHDVGKPYCKAFIDKHGNPSEKAHFYQHQCVSAWMAYGFEDMSPLAIWLIGVHMDHYLGTK
;
A
#
# COMPACT_ATOMS: atom_id res chain seq x y z
N ILE A 1 10.48 -23.97 0.34
CA ILE A 1 9.87 -24.44 -0.93
C ILE A 1 10.80 -24.19 -2.11
N ARG A 2 11.29 -22.95 -2.36
CA ARG A 2 12.15 -22.66 -3.53
C ARG A 2 13.45 -23.46 -3.49
N GLU A 3 14.15 -23.42 -2.36
CA GLU A 3 15.36 -24.21 -2.12
C GLU A 3 15.11 -25.72 -2.26
N GLU A 4 14.00 -26.19 -1.70
CA GLU A 4 13.56 -27.57 -1.78
C GLU A 4 13.33 -28.05 -3.23
N LEU A 5 12.76 -27.17 -4.09
CA LEU A 5 12.42 -27.51 -5.47
C LEU A 5 13.60 -27.36 -6.45
N SER A 6 14.55 -26.48 -6.17
CA SER A 6 15.62 -26.15 -7.13
C SER A 6 17.04 -26.21 -6.58
N GLY A 7 17.21 -26.44 -5.26
CA GLY A 7 18.52 -26.34 -4.60
C GLY A 7 19.08 -24.92 -4.50
N ASP A 8 18.36 -23.90 -5.02
CA ASP A 8 18.79 -22.50 -5.03
C ASP A 8 17.63 -21.57 -4.63
N ILE A 9 17.77 -20.90 -3.49
CA ILE A 9 16.79 -19.95 -2.97
C ILE A 9 16.59 -18.76 -3.91
N ASN A 10 17.54 -18.44 -4.78
CA ASN A 10 17.53 -17.30 -5.69
C ASN A 10 16.92 -17.61 -7.06
N ASN A 11 16.65 -18.89 -7.37
CA ASN A 11 16.12 -19.28 -8.67
C ASN A 11 14.69 -18.74 -8.88
N GLN A 12 14.54 -17.68 -9.68
CA GLN A 12 13.25 -17.07 -10.02
C GLN A 12 12.50 -17.80 -11.14
N ASN A 13 13.16 -18.65 -11.90
CA ASN A 13 12.55 -19.32 -13.06
C ASN A 13 11.47 -20.32 -12.66
N ILE A 14 11.48 -20.79 -11.41
CA ILE A 14 10.51 -21.73 -10.87
C ILE A 14 9.40 -21.07 -10.04
N ASN A 15 9.22 -19.73 -10.13
CA ASN A 15 8.21 -19.03 -9.34
C ASN A 15 6.81 -19.66 -9.42
N LYS A 16 6.39 -20.07 -10.61
CA LYS A 16 5.09 -20.72 -10.80
C LYS A 16 4.97 -21.99 -9.96
N GLN A 17 5.97 -22.88 -10.03
CA GLN A 17 6.01 -24.14 -9.28
C GLN A 17 6.03 -23.90 -7.76
N VAL A 18 6.77 -22.86 -7.31
CA VAL A 18 6.83 -22.48 -5.90
C VAL A 18 5.45 -22.10 -5.39
N PHE A 19 4.71 -21.24 -6.12
CA PHE A 19 3.36 -20.84 -5.71
C PHE A 19 2.35 -21.98 -5.80
N GLU A 20 2.41 -22.81 -6.82
CA GLU A 20 1.55 -24.01 -6.93
C GLU A 20 1.75 -24.96 -5.74
N THR A 21 3.01 -25.21 -5.38
CA THR A 21 3.33 -26.05 -4.20
C THR A 21 2.88 -25.41 -2.90
N LEU A 22 3.10 -24.10 -2.73
CA LEU A 22 2.67 -23.36 -1.55
C LEU A 22 1.15 -23.43 -1.37
N HIS A 23 0.41 -23.16 -2.44
CA HIS A 23 -1.06 -23.20 -2.42
C HIS A 23 -1.61 -24.60 -2.13
N LYS A 24 -0.98 -25.63 -2.68
CA LYS A 24 -1.35 -27.02 -2.39
C LYS A 24 -1.16 -27.34 -0.91
N ARG A 25 -0.03 -26.99 -0.32
CA ARG A 25 0.26 -27.21 1.11
C ARG A 25 -0.76 -26.48 2.01
N VAL A 26 -0.97 -25.20 1.78
CA VAL A 26 -1.95 -24.40 2.54
C VAL A 26 -3.34 -25.02 2.47
N LYS A 27 -3.77 -25.48 1.29
CA LYS A 27 -5.08 -26.13 1.12
C LYS A 27 -5.18 -27.46 1.88
N GLU A 28 -4.13 -28.25 1.91
CA GLU A 28 -4.07 -29.51 2.66
C GLU A 28 -4.08 -29.25 4.17
N ASP A 29 -3.26 -28.32 4.67
CA ASP A 29 -3.20 -27.97 6.08
C ASP A 29 -4.57 -27.45 6.59
N LEU A 30 -5.19 -26.52 5.87
CA LEU A 30 -6.50 -25.98 6.22
C LEU A 30 -7.61 -27.05 6.24
N LYS A 31 -7.57 -28.04 5.34
CA LYS A 31 -8.49 -29.18 5.36
C LYS A 31 -8.33 -30.04 6.60
N ASN A 32 -7.11 -30.14 7.10
CA ASN A 32 -6.76 -30.90 8.30
C ASN A 32 -6.93 -30.08 9.59
N GLY A 33 -7.52 -28.87 9.53
CA GLY A 33 -7.72 -28.00 10.67
C GLY A 33 -6.45 -27.31 11.19
N ILE A 34 -5.37 -27.29 10.40
CA ILE A 34 -4.10 -26.68 10.76
C ILE A 34 -4.10 -25.22 10.31
N SER A 35 -3.80 -24.30 11.25
CA SER A 35 -3.62 -22.88 10.95
C SER A 35 -2.34 -22.64 10.16
N CYS A 36 -2.42 -21.77 9.14
CA CYS A 36 -1.30 -21.46 8.26
C CYS A 36 -0.93 -19.99 8.29
N VAL A 37 0.36 -19.68 8.14
CA VAL A 37 0.85 -18.35 7.84
C VAL A 37 1.29 -18.32 6.38
N TYR A 38 0.64 -17.46 5.58
CA TYR A 38 0.97 -17.25 4.17
C TYR A 38 1.79 -15.96 4.04
N ASP A 39 3.13 -16.10 4.00
CA ASP A 39 4.06 -14.98 3.85
C ASP A 39 4.41 -14.77 2.37
N ALA A 40 3.94 -13.65 1.81
CA ALA A 40 4.24 -13.20 0.45
C ALA A 40 4.08 -11.68 0.35
N THR A 41 4.47 -11.09 -0.76
CA THR A 41 4.36 -9.63 -0.96
C THR A 41 2.93 -9.12 -0.95
N ASN A 42 1.97 -9.86 -1.52
CA ASN A 42 0.51 -9.61 -1.44
C ASN A 42 0.09 -8.14 -1.66
N MET A 43 0.76 -7.42 -2.57
CA MET A 43 0.61 -5.97 -2.73
C MET A 43 -0.72 -5.56 -3.33
N THR A 44 -1.32 -6.38 -4.17
CA THR A 44 -2.59 -6.06 -4.84
C THR A 44 -3.73 -6.95 -4.36
N ARG A 45 -4.97 -6.48 -4.52
CA ARG A 45 -6.17 -7.29 -4.25
C ARG A 45 -6.17 -8.58 -5.09
N LYS A 46 -5.70 -8.50 -6.34
CA LYS A 46 -5.59 -9.66 -7.23
C LYS A 46 -4.64 -10.70 -6.65
N ASP A 47 -3.48 -10.28 -6.13
CA ASP A 47 -2.51 -11.20 -5.52
C ASP A 47 -3.12 -11.90 -4.30
N ARG A 48 -3.85 -11.16 -3.45
CA ARG A 48 -4.51 -11.70 -2.25
C ARG A 48 -5.73 -12.55 -2.56
N SER A 49 -6.53 -12.17 -3.56
CA SER A 49 -7.78 -12.89 -3.91
C SER A 49 -7.54 -14.36 -4.25
N TYR A 50 -6.38 -14.68 -4.82
CA TYR A 50 -6.07 -16.07 -5.17
C TYR A 50 -6.02 -16.95 -3.92
N ILE A 51 -5.25 -16.56 -2.89
CA ILE A 51 -5.13 -17.35 -1.66
C ILE A 51 -6.42 -17.30 -0.83
N ILE A 52 -7.08 -16.15 -0.76
CA ILE A 52 -8.36 -16.00 -0.03
C ILE A 52 -9.41 -16.95 -0.61
N ASN A 53 -9.52 -17.04 -1.94
CA ASN A 53 -10.47 -17.92 -2.61
C ASN A 53 -10.16 -19.43 -2.45
N LEU A 54 -8.92 -19.78 -2.09
CA LEU A 54 -8.55 -21.16 -1.77
C LEU A 54 -8.98 -21.58 -0.37
N CYS A 55 -9.21 -20.62 0.54
CA CYS A 55 -9.60 -20.91 1.91
C CYS A 55 -11.04 -21.41 1.98
N PRO A 56 -11.33 -22.48 2.73
CA PRO A 56 -12.70 -22.87 3.04
C PRO A 56 -13.46 -21.74 3.74
N LYS A 57 -14.77 -21.61 3.50
CA LYS A 57 -15.61 -20.51 4.01
C LYS A 57 -15.64 -20.39 5.55
N PHE A 58 -15.34 -21.46 6.28
CA PHE A 58 -15.28 -21.45 7.73
C PHE A 58 -13.95 -20.98 8.31
N VAL A 59 -12.93 -20.77 7.47
CA VAL A 59 -11.61 -20.32 7.90
C VAL A 59 -11.65 -18.82 8.17
N LYS A 60 -11.22 -18.43 9.38
CA LYS A 60 -11.00 -17.04 9.73
C LYS A 60 -9.68 -16.56 9.10
N ILE A 61 -9.73 -15.49 8.30
CA ILE A 61 -8.58 -14.93 7.62
C ILE A 61 -8.18 -13.62 8.32
N GLU A 62 -6.94 -13.55 8.80
CA GLU A 62 -6.35 -12.33 9.36
C GLU A 62 -5.26 -11.81 8.42
N ALA A 63 -5.27 -10.51 8.17
CA ALA A 63 -4.22 -9.84 7.41
C ALA A 63 -3.26 -9.09 8.33
N HIS A 64 -1.97 -9.42 8.25
CA HIS A 64 -0.91 -8.72 8.96
C HIS A 64 -0.15 -7.83 7.98
N VAL A 65 -0.40 -6.53 8.01
CA VAL A 65 0.30 -5.56 7.17
C VAL A 65 1.63 -5.21 7.85
N VAL A 66 2.70 -5.85 7.42
CA VAL A 66 4.06 -5.56 7.89
C VAL A 66 4.56 -4.30 7.16
N TRP A 67 4.39 -3.17 7.83
CA TRP A 67 4.63 -1.86 7.25
C TRP A 67 5.95 -1.23 7.75
N ALA A 68 6.59 -0.46 6.86
CA ALA A 68 7.69 0.44 7.21
C ALA A 68 7.72 1.65 6.25
N PRO A 69 8.29 2.80 6.67
CA PRO A 69 8.60 3.89 5.76
C PRO A 69 9.45 3.41 4.58
N VAL A 70 9.24 4.01 3.40
CA VAL A 70 9.95 3.62 2.16
C VAL A 70 11.46 3.62 2.35
N GLU A 71 12.00 4.66 2.99
CA GLU A 71 13.44 4.81 3.21
C GLU A 71 14.00 3.70 4.12
N LEU A 72 13.22 3.27 5.11
CA LEU A 72 13.59 2.13 5.94
C LEU A 72 13.57 0.81 5.17
N CYS A 73 12.60 0.64 4.24
CA CYS A 73 12.56 -0.52 3.35
C CYS A 73 13.83 -0.58 2.47
N VAL A 74 14.20 0.55 1.87
CA VAL A 74 15.43 0.65 1.04
C VAL A 74 16.67 0.38 1.87
N MET A 75 16.80 0.99 3.05
CA MET A 75 17.94 0.76 3.94
C MET A 75 18.06 -0.70 4.38
N ARG A 76 16.94 -1.37 4.65
CA ARG A 76 16.94 -2.80 4.98
C ARG A 76 17.30 -3.67 3.80
N ASP A 77 16.85 -3.32 2.61
CA ASP A 77 17.16 -4.05 1.38
C ASP A 77 18.67 -4.03 1.09
N THR A 78 19.35 -2.89 1.26
CA THR A 78 20.82 -2.80 1.04
C THR A 78 21.64 -3.65 2.00
N LYS A 79 21.06 -4.12 3.12
CA LYS A 79 21.75 -4.99 4.12
C LYS A 79 21.52 -6.47 3.89
N ARG A 80 20.73 -6.85 2.87
CA ARG A 80 20.47 -8.25 2.54
C ARG A 80 21.53 -8.77 1.56
N GLU A 81 21.81 -10.07 1.63
CA GLU A 81 22.60 -10.74 0.59
C GLU A 81 22.00 -10.55 -0.80
N ARG A 82 20.67 -10.64 -0.87
CA ARG A 82 19.92 -10.41 -2.10
C ARG A 82 19.15 -9.11 -1.99
N THR A 83 19.57 -8.12 -2.73
CA THR A 83 18.90 -6.83 -2.87
C THR A 83 17.97 -6.82 -4.09
N VAL A 84 16.89 -6.04 -4.02
CA VAL A 84 16.02 -5.76 -5.16
C VAL A 84 16.20 -4.33 -5.69
N GLY A 85 16.66 -3.43 -4.84
CA GLY A 85 16.95 -2.03 -5.14
C GLY A 85 15.74 -1.09 -5.03
N ARG A 86 16.05 0.20 -4.93
CA ARG A 86 15.09 1.29 -4.74
C ARG A 86 13.98 1.29 -5.77
N GLU A 87 14.31 1.13 -7.05
CA GLU A 87 13.32 1.18 -8.14
C GLU A 87 12.24 0.09 -8.02
N VAL A 88 12.63 -1.11 -7.59
CA VAL A 88 11.69 -2.22 -7.41
C VAL A 88 10.79 -1.95 -6.22
N ILE A 89 11.32 -1.44 -5.11
CA ILE A 89 10.55 -1.06 -3.92
C ILE A 89 9.54 0.03 -4.29
N ASP A 90 9.94 1.07 -5.00
CA ASP A 90 9.07 2.16 -5.45
C ASP A 90 7.95 1.64 -6.38
N LYS A 91 8.28 0.74 -7.31
CA LYS A 91 7.29 0.08 -8.19
C LYS A 91 6.29 -0.77 -7.39
N MET A 92 6.75 -1.45 -6.36
CA MET A 92 5.87 -2.24 -5.48
C MET A 92 4.88 -1.34 -4.75
N ILE A 93 5.37 -0.25 -4.14
CA ILE A 93 4.53 0.68 -3.38
C ILE A 93 3.53 1.41 -4.30
N LYS A 94 3.94 1.81 -5.51
CA LYS A 94 3.06 2.40 -6.53
C LYS A 94 1.97 1.44 -7.04
N ARG A 95 2.06 0.15 -6.76
CA ARG A 95 1.05 -0.86 -7.08
C ARG A 95 0.24 -1.28 -5.86
N TYR A 96 0.57 -0.78 -4.67
CA TYR A 96 -0.08 -1.20 -3.45
C TYR A 96 -1.58 -0.87 -3.46
N GLN A 97 -2.39 -1.85 -3.10
CA GLN A 97 -3.82 -1.68 -2.85
C GLN A 97 -4.12 -2.06 -1.41
N PRO A 98 -4.69 -1.14 -0.62
CA PRO A 98 -4.92 -1.39 0.80
C PRO A 98 -5.77 -2.63 1.04
N VAL A 99 -5.44 -3.33 2.10
CA VAL A 99 -6.23 -4.48 2.57
C VAL A 99 -7.53 -3.97 3.17
N TYR A 100 -8.65 -4.61 2.83
CA TYR A 100 -9.94 -4.26 3.39
C TYR A 100 -10.84 -5.46 3.62
N PHE A 101 -11.86 -5.31 4.47
CA PHE A 101 -12.74 -6.40 4.93
C PHE A 101 -13.58 -7.01 3.81
N ASP A 102 -13.88 -6.26 2.74
CA ASP A 102 -14.64 -6.76 1.58
C ASP A 102 -13.90 -7.84 0.76
N GLU A 103 -12.62 -8.05 1.04
CA GLU A 103 -11.84 -9.17 0.49
C GLU A 103 -12.14 -10.51 1.20
N GLY A 104 -12.99 -10.53 2.24
CA GLY A 104 -13.25 -11.70 3.07
C GLY A 104 -12.28 -11.84 4.26
N ILE A 105 -11.59 -10.77 4.60
CA ILE A 105 -10.67 -10.67 5.74
C ILE A 105 -11.47 -10.26 6.98
N SER A 106 -11.29 -10.98 8.08
CA SER A 106 -12.00 -10.76 9.35
C SER A 106 -11.27 -9.82 10.31
N GLU A 107 -9.95 -9.70 10.18
CA GLU A 107 -9.14 -8.83 11.04
C GLU A 107 -7.94 -8.29 10.26
N ILE A 108 -7.61 -7.01 10.48
CA ILE A 108 -6.46 -6.34 9.87
C ILE A 108 -5.57 -5.81 10.99
N LYS A 109 -4.33 -6.30 11.07
CA LYS A 109 -3.31 -5.86 12.02
C LYS A 109 -2.19 -5.14 11.29
N VAL A 110 -1.77 -3.98 11.80
CA VAL A 110 -0.63 -3.23 11.27
C VAL A 110 0.57 -3.44 12.19
N ILE A 111 1.64 -4.00 11.63
CA ILE A 111 2.89 -4.24 12.34
C ILE A 111 3.90 -3.19 11.88
N ARG A 112 4.31 -2.32 12.79
CA ARG A 112 5.26 -1.25 12.54
C ARG A 112 6.65 -1.62 13.09
N PRO A 113 7.74 -0.97 12.60
CA PRO A 113 9.08 -1.19 13.13
C PRO A 113 9.17 -0.83 14.62
N ASN A 114 9.97 -1.59 15.37
CA ASN A 114 10.27 -1.28 16.77
C ASN A 114 10.88 0.12 16.89
N GLY A 115 10.41 0.91 17.87
CA GLY A 115 10.86 2.27 18.09
C GLY A 115 10.31 3.30 17.07
N PHE A 116 9.40 2.89 16.18
CA PHE A 116 8.74 3.82 15.26
C PHE A 116 7.80 4.75 16.03
N ILE A 117 7.89 6.06 15.74
CA ILE A 117 7.08 7.10 16.38
C ILE A 117 6.12 7.69 15.32
N PRO A 118 4.82 7.30 15.33
CA PRO A 118 3.85 7.74 14.31
C PRO A 118 3.73 9.25 14.20
N ARG A 119 3.75 9.98 15.31
CA ARG A 119 3.65 11.43 15.31
C ARG A 119 4.81 12.10 14.54
N MET A 120 6.04 11.69 14.80
CA MET A 120 7.20 12.24 14.08
C MET A 120 7.11 11.97 12.58
N TYR A 121 6.60 10.80 12.20
CA TYR A 121 6.40 10.46 10.81
C TYR A 121 5.29 11.33 10.18
N ALA A 122 4.18 11.54 10.88
CA ALA A 122 3.11 12.41 10.42
C ALA A 122 3.57 13.86 10.26
N ASP A 123 4.35 14.38 11.21
CA ASP A 123 4.92 15.73 11.11
C ASP A 123 5.83 15.85 9.89
N HIS A 124 6.72 14.87 9.65
CA HIS A 124 7.56 14.83 8.45
C HIS A 124 6.73 14.86 7.15
N CYS A 125 5.70 14.02 7.06
CA CYS A 125 4.80 13.97 5.91
C CYS A 125 4.05 15.29 5.72
N TRP A 126 3.59 15.91 6.81
CA TRP A 126 2.92 17.20 6.79
C TRP A 126 3.78 18.29 6.17
N TYR A 127 5.05 18.40 6.59
CA TYR A 127 5.99 19.36 6.00
C TYR A 127 6.27 19.03 4.53
N ALA A 128 6.43 17.78 4.17
CA ALA A 128 6.66 17.35 2.80
C ALA A 128 5.52 17.74 1.84
N MET A 129 4.27 17.78 2.32
CA MET A 129 3.11 18.20 1.52
C MET A 129 3.10 19.71 1.19
N ASN A 130 3.97 20.55 1.77
CA ASN A 130 4.01 21.99 1.50
C ASN A 130 4.64 22.33 0.14
N ILE A 131 4.36 21.58 -0.88
CA ILE A 131 4.86 21.78 -2.25
C ILE A 131 3.73 22.24 -3.19
N PRO A 132 4.07 23.00 -4.26
CA PRO A 132 3.09 23.34 -5.30
C PRO A 132 2.72 22.10 -6.13
N HIS A 133 1.51 22.09 -6.66
CA HIS A 133 1.11 21.05 -7.60
C HIS A 133 1.80 21.19 -8.98
N ASP A 134 2.16 22.41 -9.38
CA ASP A 134 2.75 22.73 -10.69
C ASP A 134 1.93 22.14 -11.85
N ASN A 135 0.60 22.26 -11.70
CA ASN A 135 -0.33 21.76 -12.70
C ASN A 135 -1.61 22.63 -12.67
N PRO A 136 -2.25 22.87 -13.83
CA PRO A 136 -3.34 23.83 -13.94
C PRO A 136 -4.65 23.43 -13.26
N HIS A 137 -4.75 22.20 -12.78
CA HIS A 137 -5.97 21.69 -12.13
C HIS A 137 -6.05 22.06 -10.65
N HIS A 138 -4.98 22.58 -10.06
CA HIS A 138 -4.90 22.92 -8.63
C HIS A 138 -4.33 24.32 -8.42
N THR A 139 -5.05 25.15 -7.68
CA THR A 139 -4.61 26.51 -7.29
C THR A 139 -3.79 26.53 -6.02
N TYR A 140 -3.98 25.55 -5.15
CA TYR A 140 -3.32 25.46 -3.86
C TYR A 140 -2.12 24.53 -3.88
N LYS A 141 -1.21 24.68 -2.92
CA LYS A 141 -0.23 23.66 -2.55
C LYS A 141 -0.92 22.38 -2.08
N VAL A 142 -0.25 21.24 -2.15
CA VAL A 142 -0.81 19.93 -1.76
C VAL A 142 -1.39 19.97 -0.34
N LEU A 143 -0.63 20.49 0.63
CA LEU A 143 -1.09 20.59 2.02
C LEU A 143 -2.38 21.41 2.13
N ARG A 144 -2.42 22.60 1.52
CA ARG A 144 -3.61 23.47 1.58
C ARG A 144 -4.82 22.82 0.93
N HIS A 145 -4.64 22.14 -0.19
CA HIS A 145 -5.71 21.35 -0.82
C HIS A 145 -6.30 20.31 0.13
N CYS A 146 -5.46 19.54 0.80
CA CYS A 146 -5.91 18.54 1.78
C CYS A 146 -6.60 19.18 3.00
N GLN A 147 -6.12 20.32 3.48
CA GLN A 147 -6.76 21.06 4.56
C GLN A 147 -8.15 21.56 4.19
N GLU A 148 -8.34 22.05 2.96
CA GLU A 148 -9.67 22.46 2.46
C GLU A 148 -10.62 21.26 2.33
N ALA A 149 -10.13 20.13 1.79
CA ALA A 149 -10.91 18.90 1.71
C ALA A 149 -11.36 18.40 3.09
N TYR A 150 -10.43 18.39 4.06
CA TYR A 150 -10.76 18.07 5.46
C TYR A 150 -11.79 19.02 6.05
N THR A 151 -11.57 20.34 5.87
CA THR A 151 -12.46 21.36 6.42
C THR A 151 -13.87 21.24 5.85
N TYR A 152 -13.98 20.94 4.56
CA TYR A 152 -15.25 20.66 3.92
C TYR A 152 -15.93 19.43 4.52
N ALA A 153 -15.22 18.31 4.59
CA ALA A 153 -15.75 17.07 5.13
C ALA A 153 -16.22 17.24 6.58
N TYR A 154 -15.43 17.89 7.43
CA TYR A 154 -15.75 18.15 8.82
C TYR A 154 -17.01 19.05 8.97
N LYS A 155 -17.08 20.17 8.24
CA LYS A 155 -18.21 21.11 8.29
C LYS A 155 -19.52 20.49 7.80
N HIS A 156 -19.47 19.51 6.91
CA HIS A 156 -20.65 18.82 6.38
C HIS A 156 -21.01 17.54 7.16
N GLY A 157 -20.36 17.29 8.30
CA GLY A 157 -20.71 16.18 9.19
C GLY A 157 -20.35 14.79 8.63
N PHE A 158 -19.37 14.69 7.72
CA PHE A 158 -18.89 13.39 7.28
C PHE A 158 -18.22 12.61 8.42
N SER A 159 -18.13 11.29 8.28
CA SER A 159 -17.56 10.43 9.31
C SER A 159 -16.08 10.76 9.59
N LYS A 160 -15.58 10.32 10.75
CA LYS A 160 -14.16 10.46 11.14
C LYS A 160 -13.24 9.90 10.05
N GLU A 161 -13.60 8.77 9.47
CA GLU A 161 -12.81 8.07 8.45
C GLU A 161 -12.70 8.87 7.15
N VAL A 162 -13.81 9.49 6.73
CA VAL A 162 -13.82 10.40 5.56
C VAL A 162 -12.96 11.63 5.83
N CYS A 163 -13.06 12.22 7.02
CA CYS A 163 -12.20 13.34 7.41
C CYS A 163 -10.71 12.95 7.45
N GLN A 164 -10.39 11.77 7.99
CA GLN A 164 -9.02 11.23 7.98
C GLN A 164 -8.52 11.00 6.54
N ALA A 165 -9.35 10.44 5.68
CA ALA A 165 -9.00 10.27 4.28
C ALA A 165 -8.79 11.62 3.58
N ALA A 166 -9.67 12.58 3.81
CA ALA A 166 -9.59 13.92 3.21
C ALA A 166 -8.29 14.66 3.54
N ILE A 167 -7.77 14.55 4.77
CA ILE A 167 -6.52 15.23 5.14
C ILE A 167 -5.27 14.53 4.59
N TRP A 168 -5.31 13.24 4.31
CA TRP A 168 -4.13 12.45 3.95
C TRP A 168 -4.16 11.83 2.54
N HIS A 169 -5.25 12.04 1.74
CA HIS A 169 -5.39 11.39 0.43
C HIS A 169 -4.22 11.67 -0.54
N ASP A 170 -3.62 12.84 -0.44
CA ASP A 170 -2.56 13.32 -1.31
C ASP A 170 -1.17 13.30 -0.67
N VAL A 171 -0.99 12.68 0.50
CA VAL A 171 0.30 12.65 1.20
C VAL A 171 1.42 11.99 0.39
N GLY A 172 1.09 11.15 -0.57
CA GLY A 172 2.04 10.52 -1.49
C GLY A 172 2.48 11.42 -2.66
N LYS A 173 1.80 12.54 -2.92
CA LYS A 173 2.14 13.43 -4.06
C LYS A 173 3.59 13.94 -4.05
N PRO A 174 4.19 14.35 -2.92
CA PRO A 174 5.59 14.76 -2.91
C PRO A 174 6.56 13.70 -3.43
N TYR A 175 6.24 12.42 -3.21
CA TYR A 175 7.07 11.29 -3.61
C TYR A 175 6.80 10.83 -5.05
N CYS A 176 5.68 11.27 -5.64
CA CYS A 176 5.28 10.90 -6.99
C CYS A 176 5.45 12.03 -7.99
N LYS A 177 5.79 13.24 -7.54
CA LYS A 177 5.91 14.41 -8.40
C LYS A 177 6.98 14.23 -9.47
N ALA A 178 6.57 14.31 -10.72
CA ALA A 178 7.49 14.19 -11.86
C ALA A 178 7.03 15.07 -13.02
N PHE A 179 7.98 15.66 -13.73
CA PHE A 179 7.75 16.44 -14.96
C PHE A 179 7.94 15.56 -16.20
N ILE A 180 7.27 14.39 -16.16
CA ILE A 180 7.31 13.38 -17.22
C ILE A 180 5.87 12.92 -17.47
N ASP A 181 5.47 12.83 -18.74
CA ASP A 181 4.14 12.33 -19.12
C ASP A 181 4.03 10.79 -18.94
N LYS A 182 2.86 10.23 -19.20
CA LYS A 182 2.61 8.77 -19.11
C LYS A 182 3.40 7.92 -20.10
N HIS A 183 4.01 8.53 -21.10
CA HIS A 183 4.83 7.88 -22.13
C HIS A 183 6.33 8.03 -21.86
N GLY A 184 6.70 8.75 -20.79
CA GLY A 184 8.10 8.99 -20.42
C GLY A 184 8.72 10.26 -21.04
N ASN A 185 7.93 11.08 -21.74
CA ASN A 185 8.43 12.31 -22.33
C ASN A 185 8.43 13.46 -21.31
N PRO A 186 9.36 14.43 -21.43
CA PRO A 186 9.33 15.64 -20.63
C PRO A 186 8.00 16.39 -20.71
N SER A 187 7.54 16.93 -19.59
CA SER A 187 6.28 17.68 -19.46
C SER A 187 6.53 18.97 -18.69
N GLU A 188 5.93 20.07 -19.13
CA GLU A 188 5.93 21.34 -18.39
C GLU A 188 5.05 21.30 -17.14
N LYS A 189 4.12 20.34 -17.08
CA LYS A 189 3.21 20.13 -15.96
C LYS A 189 3.71 18.98 -15.11
N ALA A 190 3.59 19.11 -13.78
CA ALA A 190 3.83 18.01 -12.87
C ALA A 190 2.73 16.96 -12.94
N HIS A 191 3.13 15.71 -12.90
CA HIS A 191 2.28 14.53 -12.80
C HIS A 191 2.55 13.78 -11.49
N PHE A 192 1.53 13.08 -10.98
CA PHE A 192 1.56 12.38 -9.68
C PHE A 192 1.05 10.96 -9.82
N TYR A 193 1.60 10.22 -10.79
CA TYR A 193 1.12 8.87 -11.10
C TYR A 193 1.20 7.94 -9.90
N GLN A 194 0.09 7.25 -9.62
CA GLN A 194 -0.04 6.27 -8.54
C GLN A 194 0.12 6.86 -7.12
N HIS A 195 -0.06 8.19 -6.96
CA HIS A 195 0.05 8.81 -5.62
C HIS A 195 -0.96 8.23 -4.63
N GLN A 196 -2.14 7.79 -5.06
CA GLN A 196 -3.13 7.16 -4.20
C GLN A 196 -2.63 5.86 -3.55
N CYS A 197 -1.87 5.07 -4.30
CA CYS A 197 -1.25 3.85 -3.78
C CYS A 197 -0.17 4.19 -2.75
N VAL A 198 0.67 5.18 -3.05
CA VAL A 198 1.72 5.65 -2.15
C VAL A 198 1.11 6.30 -0.91
N SER A 199 0.07 7.13 -1.05
CA SER A 199 -0.66 7.74 0.07
C SER A 199 -1.26 6.68 0.99
N ALA A 200 -1.89 5.65 0.44
CA ALA A 200 -2.46 4.55 1.21
C ALA A 200 -1.38 3.75 1.96
N TRP A 201 -0.23 3.49 1.34
CA TRP A 201 0.91 2.88 2.02
C TRP A 201 1.40 3.75 3.17
N MET A 202 1.58 5.05 2.94
CA MET A 202 2.06 6.00 3.96
C MET A 202 1.09 6.11 5.13
N ALA A 203 -0.22 6.02 4.88
CA ALA A 203 -1.25 6.16 5.90
C ALA A 203 -1.18 5.09 7.01
N TYR A 204 -0.62 3.91 6.76
CA TYR A 204 -0.37 2.93 7.82
C TYR A 204 0.65 3.40 8.86
N GLY A 205 1.44 4.41 8.54
CA GLY A 205 2.40 5.02 9.48
C GLY A 205 1.77 6.04 10.43
N PHE A 206 0.56 6.51 10.17
CA PHE A 206 -0.10 7.50 11.02
C PHE A 206 -0.83 6.84 12.19
N GLU A 207 -0.94 7.59 13.29
CA GLU A 207 -1.68 7.13 14.46
C GLU A 207 -3.19 7.12 14.17
N ASP A 208 -3.90 6.16 14.76
CA ASP A 208 -5.36 6.04 14.72
C ASP A 208 -6.02 6.00 13.32
N MET A 209 -5.28 5.67 12.28
CA MET A 209 -5.87 5.48 10.96
C MET A 209 -6.70 4.19 10.90
N SER A 210 -7.98 4.33 10.60
CA SER A 210 -8.85 3.18 10.42
C SER A 210 -8.60 2.48 9.08
N PRO A 211 -8.85 1.15 8.97
CA PRO A 211 -8.78 0.44 7.68
C PRO A 211 -9.66 1.10 6.60
N LEU A 212 -10.83 1.63 6.96
CA LEU A 212 -11.71 2.34 6.03
C LEU A 212 -11.06 3.63 5.52
N ALA A 213 -10.45 4.44 6.39
CA ALA A 213 -9.77 5.66 5.96
C ALA A 213 -8.62 5.37 4.99
N ILE A 214 -7.82 4.34 5.28
CA ILE A 214 -6.71 3.91 4.41
C ILE A 214 -7.24 3.40 3.06
N TRP A 215 -8.33 2.64 3.07
CA TRP A 215 -8.97 2.17 1.85
C TRP A 215 -9.50 3.33 1.01
N LEU A 216 -10.21 4.30 1.62
CA LEU A 216 -10.70 5.51 0.95
C LEU A 216 -9.54 6.31 0.29
N ILE A 217 -8.39 6.42 0.97
CA ILE A 217 -7.18 7.03 0.38
C ILE A 217 -6.73 6.24 -0.86
N GLY A 218 -6.75 4.92 -0.81
CA GLY A 218 -6.30 4.08 -1.92
C GLY A 218 -7.20 4.16 -3.16
N VAL A 219 -8.50 4.42 -2.98
CA VAL A 219 -9.49 4.40 -4.08
C VAL A 219 -9.96 5.79 -4.51
N HIS A 220 -9.46 6.89 -3.91
CA HIS A 220 -9.98 8.24 -4.20
C HIS A 220 -9.83 8.66 -5.67
N MET A 221 -8.93 8.03 -6.42
CA MET A 221 -8.73 8.27 -7.84
C MET A 221 -9.56 7.36 -8.76
N ASP A 222 -10.25 6.36 -8.23
CA ASP A 222 -10.95 5.36 -9.05
C ASP A 222 -12.02 5.98 -9.95
N HIS A 223 -12.72 7.01 -9.46
CA HIS A 223 -13.68 7.76 -10.28
C HIS A 223 -13.04 8.37 -11.55
N TYR A 224 -11.83 8.88 -11.45
CA TYR A 224 -11.09 9.47 -12.58
C TYR A 224 -10.44 8.42 -13.48
N LEU A 225 -10.15 7.24 -12.94
CA LEU A 225 -9.50 6.16 -13.68
C LEU A 225 -10.51 5.25 -14.41
N GLY A 226 -11.82 5.47 -14.21
CA GLY A 226 -12.89 4.67 -14.82
C GLY A 226 -13.00 3.26 -14.26
N THR A 227 -12.41 3.00 -13.12
CA THR A 227 -12.60 1.74 -12.38
C THR A 227 -13.97 1.77 -11.69
N LYS A 228 -14.83 0.80 -12.07
CA LYS A 228 -16.16 0.61 -11.48
C LYS A 228 -16.08 -0.33 -10.28
#